data_dbd4ee02dc721163801abcce73eb1615
#
_entry.id   dbd4ee02dc721163801abcce73eb1615
#
_cell.length_a   1.000
_cell.length_b   1.000
_cell.length_c   1.000
_cell.angle_alpha   90.00
_cell.angle_beta   90.00
_cell.angle_gamma   90.00
#
_symmetry.space_group_name_H-M   'P 1'
#
loop_
_entity.id
_entity.type
_entity.pdbx_description
1 polymer ?
#
loop_
_entity_poly.entity_id
_entity_poly.type
_entity_poly.pdbx_seq_one_letter_code
_entity_poly.pdbx_strand_id
1 'polypeptide(L)'
;EQKCLFTKGQIIEIFQDIINPNAPKITQVVNEGQLSIIKPNVAHTMVFTKDTTFLNLVRGERDHENYGITHTIKHIFVDEKEKNLLLEYYKFDCRSCGNNDLKRVVSLGYQPLANNLLKKINEKCELYPLEVNYCNKCHNCQLSVSVDPRKMFTNYLYTSSTSKVFREHFINAAKQYFKHLKLNKKKSYIIDIGSNDGVALKPFLDLGFKKVLGIEPATNLAKIANKKGIKTFNGFLEKKNLKKIKKNADLILASNVFAHSDKLKEMAECMLDLLSKKGTIVIEVQYLMNTLKDLTFDNIYHEHYNYWSLTSLVNFFNQFNAKIFKSEKVDTHGGSLRIFVKKDKKVKIDSSVRKMLKDEENFGIKDFKTYQEFGKKIYKIRENVLRNFKKIKEKNKKIIGFGAPAKATTALNFFGITKEIDFIVEDNKLKHNKFIPGVKIPIKNKSQIKDKNNTLLVLAWNFYNDIKKNNSKLSNNFLNIKDLESNN
;
A
#
# COMPACT_ATOMS: atom_id res chain seq x y z
N GLU A 1 33.79 -11.39 -3.67
CA GLU A 1 33.05 -10.91 -2.48
C GLU A 1 33.73 -9.65 -1.96
N GLN A 2 32.96 -8.61 -1.70
CA GLN A 2 33.41 -7.35 -1.11
C GLN A 2 32.73 -7.16 0.24
N LYS A 3 33.48 -6.65 1.23
CA LYS A 3 32.96 -6.32 2.57
C LYS A 3 33.31 -4.88 2.89
N CYS A 4 32.32 -4.08 3.28
CA CYS A 4 32.49 -2.70 3.66
C CYS A 4 32.05 -2.50 5.11
N LEU A 5 33.01 -2.21 6.01
CA LEU A 5 32.72 -1.86 7.40
C LEU A 5 32.59 -0.33 7.51
N PHE A 6 31.43 0.15 7.86
CA PHE A 6 31.15 1.58 8.01
C PHE A 6 31.52 2.06 9.42
N THR A 7 32.55 2.88 9.50
CA THR A 7 33.09 3.41 10.77
C THR A 7 32.50 4.75 11.16
N LYS A 8 31.87 5.46 10.20
CA LYS A 8 31.16 6.71 10.41
C LYS A 8 30.12 6.92 9.33
N GLY A 9 28.99 7.53 9.66
CA GLY A 9 28.00 8.02 8.69
C GLY A 9 26.88 7.04 8.36
N GLN A 10 26.28 7.22 7.19
CA GLN A 10 25.14 6.43 6.72
C GLN A 10 25.06 6.48 5.19
N ILE A 11 24.71 5.36 4.58
CA ILE A 11 24.44 5.25 3.15
C ILE A 11 23.12 4.52 2.86
N ILE A 12 22.59 4.72 1.67
CA ILE A 12 21.67 3.79 1.02
C ILE A 12 22.48 3.01 -0.02
N GLU A 13 22.53 1.70 0.12
CA GLU A 13 23.18 0.81 -0.84
C GLU A 13 22.10 0.15 -1.71
N ILE A 14 22.32 0.15 -3.04
CA ILE A 14 21.38 -0.41 -4.01
C ILE A 14 22.07 -1.60 -4.67
N PHE A 15 21.37 -2.73 -4.72
CA PHE A 15 21.87 -4.00 -5.27
C PHE A 15 21.01 -4.48 -6.42
N GLN A 16 21.64 -5.15 -7.37
CA GLN A 16 20.95 -5.92 -8.40
C GLN A 16 21.77 -7.17 -8.78
N ASP A 17 21.11 -8.31 -8.83
CA ASP A 17 21.70 -9.54 -9.40
C ASP A 17 21.88 -9.36 -10.90
N ILE A 18 23.13 -9.50 -11.39
CA ILE A 18 23.46 -9.32 -12.82
C ILE A 18 23.29 -10.61 -13.65
N ILE A 19 23.20 -11.77 -12.99
CA ILE A 19 22.94 -13.04 -13.68
C ILE A 19 21.47 -13.15 -14.03
N ASN A 20 20.59 -12.63 -13.15
CA ASN A 20 19.16 -12.61 -13.39
C ASN A 20 18.69 -11.18 -13.73
N PRO A 21 18.61 -10.81 -15.02
CA PRO A 21 18.25 -9.46 -15.43
C PRO A 21 16.83 -9.05 -15.02
N ASN A 22 16.00 -10.02 -14.62
CA ASN A 22 14.66 -9.77 -14.09
C ASN A 22 14.64 -9.66 -12.54
N ALA A 23 15.79 -9.80 -11.88
CA ALA A 23 15.87 -9.60 -10.45
C ALA A 23 15.57 -8.13 -10.11
N PRO A 24 14.71 -7.87 -9.13
CA PRO A 24 14.41 -6.51 -8.73
C PRO A 24 15.64 -5.85 -8.09
N LYS A 25 15.85 -4.57 -8.36
CA LYS A 25 16.75 -3.76 -7.55
C LYS A 25 16.24 -3.73 -6.11
N ILE A 26 17.12 -3.84 -5.14
CA ILE A 26 16.81 -3.76 -3.72
C ILE A 26 17.64 -2.67 -3.07
N THR A 27 17.10 -1.99 -2.07
CA THR A 27 17.82 -0.98 -1.30
C THR A 27 18.09 -1.46 0.13
N GLN A 28 19.17 -0.98 0.72
CA GLN A 28 19.53 -1.26 2.10
C GLN A 28 20.16 -0.02 2.72
N VAL A 29 19.71 0.37 3.91
CA VAL A 29 20.41 1.37 4.70
C VAL A 29 21.51 0.69 5.46
N VAL A 30 22.72 1.27 5.39
CA VAL A 30 23.89 0.83 6.18
C VAL A 30 24.30 2.00 7.06
N ASN A 31 24.34 1.77 8.36
CA ASN A 31 24.69 2.74 9.39
C ASN A 31 26.10 2.49 9.92
N GLU A 32 26.58 3.46 10.67
CA GLU A 32 27.82 3.33 11.46
C GLU A 32 27.82 2.05 12.29
N GLY A 33 28.95 1.36 12.33
CA GLY A 33 29.14 0.07 13.01
C GLY A 33 28.62 -1.13 12.24
N GLN A 34 28.01 -0.97 11.08
CA GLN A 34 27.48 -2.08 10.27
C GLN A 34 28.44 -2.53 9.18
N LEU A 35 28.38 -3.81 8.85
CA LEU A 35 29.14 -4.45 7.77
C LEU A 35 28.18 -4.74 6.61
N SER A 36 28.49 -4.18 5.44
CA SER A 36 27.86 -4.61 4.17
C SER A 36 28.68 -5.70 3.52
N ILE A 37 28.00 -6.75 3.04
CA ILE A 37 28.62 -7.88 2.34
C ILE A 37 28.00 -7.97 0.95
N ILE A 38 28.82 -7.72 -0.07
CA ILE A 38 28.42 -7.78 -1.47
C ILE A 38 28.90 -9.10 -2.06
N LYS A 39 27.95 -9.92 -2.49
CA LYS A 39 28.22 -11.23 -3.08
C LYS A 39 28.75 -11.09 -4.50
N PRO A 40 29.45 -12.11 -5.04
CA PRO A 40 29.78 -12.16 -6.46
C PRO A 40 28.53 -12.02 -7.34
N ASN A 41 28.69 -11.43 -8.52
CA ASN A 41 27.61 -11.22 -9.50
C ASN A 41 26.46 -10.31 -9.01
N VAL A 42 26.71 -9.47 -8.03
CA VAL A 42 25.78 -8.43 -7.57
C VAL A 42 26.37 -7.06 -7.94
N ALA A 43 25.68 -6.35 -8.82
CA ALA A 43 25.95 -4.92 -9.03
C ALA A 43 25.48 -4.13 -7.83
N HIS A 44 26.26 -3.13 -7.42
CA HIS A 44 25.88 -2.27 -6.32
C HIS A 44 26.31 -0.83 -6.57
N THR A 45 25.63 0.11 -5.93
CA THR A 45 26.00 1.51 -5.83
C THR A 45 25.67 2.05 -4.47
N MET A 46 26.40 3.08 -4.04
CA MET A 46 26.20 3.74 -2.75
C MET A 46 25.66 5.15 -2.94
N VAL A 47 24.65 5.51 -2.19
CA VAL A 47 24.11 6.86 -2.10
C VAL A 47 24.41 7.38 -0.69
N PHE A 48 25.32 8.33 -0.58
CA PHE A 48 25.76 8.88 0.70
C PHE A 48 24.70 9.85 1.23
N THR A 49 24.16 9.56 2.42
CA THR A 49 23.15 10.40 3.09
C THR A 49 23.76 11.28 4.16
N LYS A 50 24.98 10.97 4.57
CA LYS A 50 25.81 11.72 5.54
C LYS A 50 27.27 11.57 5.14
N ASP A 51 28.15 12.42 5.71
CA ASP A 51 29.59 12.22 5.61
C ASP A 51 29.95 10.85 6.17
N THR A 52 30.56 10.01 5.32
CA THR A 52 30.73 8.59 5.59
C THR A 52 32.18 8.16 5.44
N THR A 53 32.66 7.40 6.40
CA THR A 53 33.95 6.71 6.35
C THR A 53 33.72 5.21 6.46
N PHE A 54 34.38 4.42 5.59
CA PHE A 54 34.30 2.97 5.64
C PHE A 54 35.62 2.31 5.23
N LEU A 55 35.84 1.12 5.76
CA LEU A 55 36.92 0.23 5.36
C LEU A 55 36.38 -0.75 4.33
N ASN A 56 37.04 -0.80 3.17
CA ASN A 56 36.69 -1.72 2.10
C ASN A 56 37.66 -2.92 2.13
N LEU A 57 37.13 -4.09 2.46
CA LEU A 57 37.86 -5.34 2.52
C LEU A 57 37.54 -6.17 1.29
N VAL A 58 38.51 -6.35 0.42
CA VAL A 58 38.38 -7.10 -0.83
C VAL A 58 39.28 -8.32 -0.79
N ARG A 59 38.76 -9.46 -1.20
CA ARG A 59 39.55 -10.69 -1.35
C ARG A 59 40.12 -10.76 -2.74
N GLY A 60 41.46 -10.90 -2.86
CA GLY A 60 42.22 -11.01 -4.10
C GLY A 60 42.88 -9.70 -4.50
N GLU A 61 43.77 -9.78 -5.48
CA GLU A 61 44.43 -8.62 -6.07
C GLU A 61 43.41 -7.76 -6.82
N ARG A 62 43.48 -6.45 -6.65
CA ARG A 62 42.79 -5.47 -7.49
C ARG A 62 43.77 -5.00 -8.53
N ASP A 63 43.58 -5.41 -9.78
CA ASP A 63 44.25 -4.83 -10.90
C ASP A 63 43.58 -3.50 -11.25
N HIS A 64 44.17 -2.39 -10.78
CA HIS A 64 43.68 -1.03 -11.01
C HIS A 64 43.87 -0.59 -12.48
N GLU A 65 44.70 -1.25 -13.23
CA GLU A 65 44.92 -0.97 -14.65
C GLU A 65 43.90 -1.69 -15.56
N ASN A 66 43.41 -2.85 -15.13
CA ASN A 66 42.39 -3.65 -15.83
C ASN A 66 41.00 -3.57 -15.18
N TYR A 67 40.64 -2.46 -14.58
CA TYR A 67 39.34 -2.22 -13.95
C TYR A 67 38.15 -2.63 -14.82
N GLY A 68 38.33 -2.57 -16.15
CA GLY A 68 37.35 -2.96 -17.15
C GLY A 68 36.98 -4.43 -17.20
N ILE A 69 37.89 -5.34 -16.80
CA ILE A 69 37.68 -6.79 -16.93
C ILE A 69 36.95 -7.36 -15.73
N THR A 70 37.22 -6.85 -14.53
CA THR A 70 36.66 -7.39 -13.28
C THR A 70 35.44 -6.65 -12.74
N HIS A 71 35.18 -5.42 -13.19
CA HIS A 71 34.22 -4.52 -12.55
C HIS A 71 33.31 -3.78 -13.53
N THR A 72 33.34 -4.07 -14.83
CA THR A 72 32.59 -3.27 -15.78
C THR A 72 31.18 -3.78 -16.01
N ILE A 73 30.25 -3.19 -15.31
CA ILE A 73 28.92 -2.98 -15.90
C ILE A 73 29.04 -1.71 -16.72
N LYS A 74 29.08 -1.82 -18.06
CA LYS A 74 29.06 -0.67 -18.98
C LYS A 74 27.78 0.17 -18.92
N HIS A 75 26.85 -0.14 -18.03
CA HIS A 75 25.59 0.54 -17.88
C HIS A 75 25.53 1.20 -16.50
N ILE A 76 25.16 2.48 -16.50
CA ILE A 76 24.73 3.16 -15.27
C ILE A 76 23.50 2.41 -14.76
N PHE A 77 23.70 1.65 -13.72
CA PHE A 77 22.67 0.82 -13.12
C PHE A 77 21.70 1.65 -12.24
N VAL A 78 22.18 2.78 -11.70
CA VAL A 78 21.40 3.80 -10.98
C VAL A 78 21.87 5.18 -11.47
N ASP A 79 20.96 5.95 -12.05
CA ASP A 79 21.28 7.29 -12.51
C ASP A 79 21.17 8.34 -11.40
N GLU A 80 21.65 9.56 -11.64
CA GLU A 80 21.60 10.66 -10.67
C GLU A 80 20.17 11.06 -10.29
N LYS A 81 19.20 10.93 -11.20
CA LYS A 81 17.80 11.20 -10.90
C LYS A 81 17.26 10.19 -9.88
N GLU A 82 17.60 8.93 -10.03
CA GLU A 82 17.21 7.84 -9.12
C GLU A 82 17.84 8.04 -7.73
N LYS A 83 19.11 8.45 -7.66
CA LYS A 83 19.79 8.79 -6.40
C LYS A 83 19.10 9.96 -5.70
N ASN A 84 18.77 11.03 -6.43
CA ASN A 84 18.11 12.21 -5.89
C ASN A 84 16.69 11.87 -5.38
N LEU A 85 15.95 11.02 -6.08
CA LEU A 85 14.65 10.53 -5.60
C LEU A 85 14.78 9.76 -4.27
N LEU A 86 15.85 8.96 -4.12
CA LEU A 86 16.10 8.28 -2.84
C LEU A 86 16.39 9.26 -1.72
N LEU A 87 17.26 10.24 -1.94
CA LEU A 87 17.58 11.26 -0.93
C LEU A 87 16.35 12.08 -0.51
N GLU A 88 15.45 12.37 -1.45
CA GLU A 88 14.24 13.15 -1.18
C GLU A 88 13.17 12.34 -0.45
N TYR A 89 12.94 11.08 -0.85
CA TYR A 89 11.76 10.33 -0.41
C TYR A 89 12.03 9.20 0.57
N TYR A 90 13.29 8.80 0.79
CA TYR A 90 13.59 7.69 1.69
C TYR A 90 13.31 8.03 3.16
N LYS A 91 12.76 7.08 3.92
CA LYS A 91 12.43 7.20 5.34
C LYS A 91 13.33 6.33 6.19
N PHE A 92 14.19 6.98 6.95
CA PHE A 92 15.13 6.33 7.85
C PHE A 92 14.51 5.99 9.20
N ASP A 93 13.41 6.69 9.56
CA ASP A 93 12.76 6.58 10.85
C ASP A 93 11.35 6.02 10.73
N CYS A 94 10.90 5.37 11.78
CA CYS A 94 9.54 4.88 11.90
C CYS A 94 8.54 6.04 11.95
N ARG A 95 7.59 6.09 11.00
CA ARG A 95 6.52 7.12 10.96
C ARG A 95 5.66 7.13 12.22
N SER A 96 5.54 5.98 12.88
CA SER A 96 4.74 5.82 14.10
C SER A 96 5.46 6.32 15.34
N CYS A 97 6.70 5.87 15.61
CA CYS A 97 7.38 6.14 16.89
C CYS A 97 8.70 6.91 16.77
N GLY A 98 9.20 7.17 15.54
CA GLY A 98 10.47 7.86 15.31
C GLY A 98 11.72 7.01 15.55
N ASN A 99 11.58 5.70 15.80
CA ASN A 99 12.72 4.80 15.98
C ASN A 99 13.41 4.50 14.65
N ASN A 100 14.74 4.42 14.63
CA ASN A 100 15.54 4.14 13.44
C ASN A 100 15.95 2.66 13.26
N ASP A 101 15.64 1.79 14.24
CA ASP A 101 15.83 0.33 14.09
C ASP A 101 14.71 -0.24 13.23
N LEU A 102 14.88 -0.10 11.92
CA LEU A 102 13.97 -0.60 10.89
C LEU A 102 14.60 -1.80 10.19
N LYS A 103 13.86 -2.91 10.13
CA LYS A 103 14.29 -4.14 9.47
C LYS A 103 13.47 -4.38 8.22
N ARG A 104 14.12 -4.60 7.07
CA ARG A 104 13.43 -4.87 5.81
C ARG A 104 12.69 -6.21 5.86
N VAL A 105 11.42 -6.16 5.52
CA VAL A 105 10.51 -7.32 5.42
C VAL A 105 10.58 -7.92 4.02
N VAL A 106 10.34 -7.10 3.01
CA VAL A 106 10.32 -7.50 1.60
C VAL A 106 10.62 -6.29 0.72
N SER A 107 11.28 -6.52 -0.41
CA SER A 107 11.40 -5.57 -1.51
C SER A 107 10.69 -6.11 -2.74
N LEU A 108 9.80 -5.31 -3.31
CA LEU A 108 9.18 -5.60 -4.61
C LEU A 108 9.90 -4.90 -5.77
N GLY A 109 11.12 -4.39 -5.51
CA GLY A 109 11.92 -3.66 -6.47
C GLY A 109 11.48 -2.21 -6.66
N TYR A 110 11.92 -1.61 -7.76
CA TYR A 110 11.51 -0.28 -8.17
C TYR A 110 10.24 -0.36 -8.98
N GLN A 111 9.19 0.33 -8.55
CA GLN A 111 7.89 0.28 -9.19
C GLN A 111 7.28 1.66 -9.42
N PRO A 112 6.40 1.78 -10.44
CA PRO A 112 5.67 3.01 -10.68
C PRO A 112 4.55 3.21 -9.64
N LEU A 113 4.01 4.43 -9.59
CA LEU A 113 2.78 4.69 -8.84
C LEU A 113 1.62 3.92 -9.46
N ALA A 114 0.99 3.05 -8.67
CA ALA A 114 0.09 2.00 -9.17
C ALA A 114 -1.15 2.51 -9.92
N ASN A 115 -1.70 3.66 -9.52
CA ASN A 115 -2.88 4.27 -10.15
C ASN A 115 -2.54 5.36 -11.18
N ASN A 116 -1.26 5.63 -11.45
CA ASN A 116 -0.83 6.61 -12.43
C ASN A 116 -0.78 6.01 -13.85
N LEU A 117 -1.96 5.64 -14.38
CA LEU A 117 -2.10 5.00 -15.68
C LEU A 117 -1.56 5.90 -16.79
N LEU A 118 -0.72 5.35 -17.67
CA LEU A 118 -0.10 6.09 -18.78
C LEU A 118 -1.12 6.34 -19.90
N LYS A 119 -1.04 7.52 -20.52
CA LYS A 119 -1.89 7.89 -21.67
C LYS A 119 -1.32 7.39 -23.00
N LYS A 120 0.00 7.24 -23.08
CA LYS A 120 0.72 6.79 -24.29
C LYS A 120 1.71 5.69 -23.90
N ILE A 121 1.96 4.75 -24.83
CA ILE A 121 2.85 3.61 -24.57
C ILE A 121 4.32 4.01 -24.35
N ASN A 122 4.76 5.09 -24.98
CA ASN A 122 6.11 5.64 -24.84
C ASN A 122 6.25 6.66 -23.72
N GLU A 123 5.19 6.91 -22.96
CA GLU A 123 5.24 7.80 -21.79
C GLU A 123 6.17 7.21 -20.72
N LYS A 124 7.06 8.03 -20.19
CA LYS A 124 7.96 7.64 -19.10
C LYS A 124 7.21 7.76 -17.77
N CYS A 125 7.39 6.79 -16.89
CA CYS A 125 6.92 6.85 -15.50
C CYS A 125 8.11 6.86 -14.54
N GLU A 126 7.97 7.60 -13.45
CA GLU A 126 8.93 7.56 -12.36
C GLU A 126 8.78 6.23 -11.62
N LEU A 127 9.91 5.66 -11.24
CA LEU A 127 9.99 4.42 -10.47
C LEU A 127 10.54 4.75 -9.08
N TYR A 128 9.94 4.19 -8.06
CA TYR A 128 10.34 4.35 -6.67
C TYR A 128 10.54 2.98 -6.02
N PRO A 129 11.46 2.84 -5.06
CA PRO A 129 11.57 1.62 -4.28
C PRO A 129 10.22 1.25 -3.66
N LEU A 130 9.82 0.01 -3.77
CA LEU A 130 8.60 -0.50 -3.13
C LEU A 130 9.00 -1.57 -2.14
N GLU A 131 9.36 -1.13 -0.95
CA GLU A 131 9.89 -1.97 0.12
C GLU A 131 9.14 -1.72 1.41
N VAL A 132 8.93 -2.78 2.18
CA VAL A 132 8.31 -2.70 3.51
C VAL A 132 9.37 -2.93 4.58
N ASN A 133 9.43 -2.04 5.55
CA ASN A 133 10.25 -2.11 6.73
C ASN A 133 9.38 -2.34 7.99
N TYR A 134 9.87 -3.16 8.90
CA TYR A 134 9.31 -3.42 10.22
C TYR A 134 10.07 -2.63 11.27
N CYS A 135 9.36 -1.95 12.17
CA CYS A 135 9.95 -1.27 13.31
C CYS A 135 10.02 -2.20 14.52
N ASN A 136 11.24 -2.45 14.99
CA ASN A 136 11.49 -3.37 16.11
C ASN A 136 10.95 -2.84 17.46
N LYS A 137 10.69 -1.52 17.58
CA LYS A 137 10.21 -0.88 18.81
C LYS A 137 8.67 -0.88 18.93
N CYS A 138 7.96 -0.45 17.89
CA CYS A 138 6.50 -0.29 17.96
C CYS A 138 5.71 -1.28 17.11
N HIS A 139 6.40 -2.17 16.40
CA HIS A 139 5.85 -3.23 15.54
C HIS A 139 5.01 -2.69 14.36
N ASN A 140 5.22 -1.42 13.97
CA ASN A 140 4.62 -0.88 12.75
C ASN A 140 5.40 -1.36 11.53
N CYS A 141 4.67 -1.70 10.47
CA CYS A 141 5.24 -1.89 9.14
C CYS A 141 4.96 -0.68 8.26
N GLN A 142 5.95 -0.26 7.49
CA GLN A 142 5.86 0.94 6.67
C GLN A 142 6.66 0.82 5.38
N LEU A 143 6.32 1.60 4.36
CA LEU A 143 7.15 1.75 3.17
C LEU A 143 8.47 2.45 3.50
N SER A 144 9.54 2.07 2.78
CA SER A 144 10.85 2.70 2.85
C SER A 144 10.89 4.11 2.25
N VAL A 145 9.90 4.47 1.44
CA VAL A 145 9.80 5.79 0.79
C VAL A 145 8.48 6.48 1.08
N SER A 146 8.48 7.82 0.97
CA SER A 146 7.28 8.67 1.08
C SER A 146 7.15 9.55 -0.15
N VAL A 147 6.53 9.03 -1.19
CA VAL A 147 6.20 9.86 -2.37
C VAL A 147 5.18 10.93 -1.98
N ASP A 148 5.34 12.15 -2.48
CA ASP A 148 4.43 13.25 -2.16
C ASP A 148 2.96 12.84 -2.41
N PRO A 149 2.09 12.87 -1.39
CA PRO A 149 0.68 12.48 -1.52
C PRO A 149 -0.07 13.32 -2.56
N ARG A 150 0.39 14.55 -2.86
CA ARG A 150 -0.22 15.38 -3.92
C ARG A 150 -0.08 14.76 -5.31
N LYS A 151 1.00 14.01 -5.58
CA LYS A 151 1.19 13.27 -6.84
C LYS A 151 0.16 12.15 -7.02
N MET A 152 -0.39 11.61 -5.93
CA MET A 152 -1.28 10.45 -5.94
C MET A 152 -2.76 10.80 -5.70
N PHE A 153 -3.04 11.80 -4.84
CA PHE A 153 -4.40 12.02 -4.32
C PHE A 153 -5.07 13.32 -4.76
N THR A 154 -4.41 14.21 -5.55
CA THR A 154 -5.03 15.47 -5.98
C THR A 154 -6.14 15.25 -7.03
N ASN A 155 -5.99 14.23 -7.88
CA ASN A 155 -6.98 13.82 -8.87
C ASN A 155 -7.09 12.29 -8.85
N TYR A 156 -8.11 11.76 -8.18
CA TYR A 156 -8.21 10.33 -7.91
C TYR A 156 -9.30 9.67 -8.75
N LEU A 157 -8.93 8.59 -9.46
CA LEU A 157 -9.82 7.95 -10.44
C LEU A 157 -10.82 6.97 -9.82
N TYR A 158 -10.60 6.57 -8.57
CA TYR A 158 -11.45 5.60 -7.90
C TYR A 158 -12.61 6.29 -7.17
N THR A 159 -13.83 6.01 -7.60
CA THR A 159 -15.07 6.52 -6.99
C THR A 159 -15.69 5.39 -6.17
N SER A 160 -15.65 5.52 -4.83
CA SER A 160 -16.03 4.43 -3.92
C SER A 160 -17.51 4.04 -4.03
N SER A 161 -18.42 4.99 -4.30
CA SER A 161 -19.85 4.69 -4.44
C SER A 161 -20.21 3.86 -5.67
N THR A 162 -19.29 3.61 -6.60
CA THR A 162 -19.56 2.72 -7.73
C THR A 162 -19.66 1.24 -7.32
N SER A 163 -18.99 0.85 -6.22
CA SER A 163 -19.05 -0.50 -5.69
C SER A 163 -20.30 -0.71 -4.83
N LYS A 164 -21.12 -1.71 -5.20
CA LYS A 164 -22.30 -2.14 -4.42
C LYS A 164 -21.88 -2.62 -3.02
N VAL A 165 -20.82 -3.41 -2.93
CA VAL A 165 -20.29 -3.96 -1.67
C VAL A 165 -19.91 -2.83 -0.71
N PHE A 166 -19.24 -1.78 -1.19
CA PHE A 166 -18.89 -0.63 -0.35
C PHE A 166 -20.11 0.17 0.11
N ARG A 167 -21.09 0.39 -0.76
CA ARG A 167 -22.32 1.08 -0.36
C ARG A 167 -23.03 0.32 0.78
N GLU A 168 -23.21 -0.99 0.63
CA GLU A 168 -23.83 -1.84 1.66
C GLU A 168 -23.03 -1.86 2.95
N HIS A 169 -21.71 -1.95 2.87
CA HIS A 169 -20.80 -1.86 4.00
C HIS A 169 -21.02 -0.57 4.81
N PHE A 170 -21.02 0.60 4.17
CA PHE A 170 -21.19 1.88 4.87
C PHE A 170 -22.63 2.10 5.37
N ILE A 171 -23.64 1.56 4.69
CA ILE A 171 -25.03 1.57 5.21
C ILE A 171 -25.09 0.78 6.53
N ASN A 172 -24.51 -0.41 6.57
CA ASN A 172 -24.50 -1.23 7.77
C ASN A 172 -23.65 -0.60 8.89
N ALA A 173 -22.49 -0.07 8.56
CA ALA A 173 -21.61 0.62 9.50
C ALA A 173 -22.30 1.85 10.14
N ALA A 174 -22.98 2.69 9.34
CA ALA A 174 -23.69 3.86 9.84
C ALA A 174 -24.81 3.47 10.84
N LYS A 175 -25.57 2.41 10.55
CA LYS A 175 -26.60 1.87 11.45
C LYS A 175 -25.99 1.38 12.77
N GLN A 176 -24.86 0.65 12.68
CA GLN A 176 -24.13 0.15 13.86
C GLN A 176 -23.61 1.30 14.71
N TYR A 177 -22.95 2.30 14.09
CA TYR A 177 -22.41 3.45 14.82
C TYR A 177 -23.52 4.27 15.47
N PHE A 178 -24.63 4.51 14.77
CA PHE A 178 -25.79 5.20 15.33
C PHE A 178 -26.25 4.53 16.62
N LYS A 179 -26.43 3.21 16.62
CA LYS A 179 -26.93 2.44 17.77
C LYS A 179 -25.88 2.36 18.90
N HIS A 180 -24.67 1.92 18.57
CA HIS A 180 -23.65 1.58 19.58
C HIS A 180 -23.02 2.81 20.23
N LEU A 181 -22.88 3.91 19.50
CA LEU A 181 -22.31 5.16 20.01
C LEU A 181 -23.37 6.11 20.52
N LYS A 182 -24.65 5.72 20.52
CA LYS A 182 -25.81 6.51 21.00
C LYS A 182 -25.86 7.92 20.40
N LEU A 183 -25.62 8.01 19.08
CA LEU A 183 -25.59 9.28 18.35
C LEU A 183 -26.99 9.90 18.28
N ASN A 184 -27.06 11.23 18.27
CA ASN A 184 -28.29 11.98 18.14
C ASN A 184 -28.42 12.61 16.76
N LYS A 185 -29.47 12.30 16.00
CA LYS A 185 -29.65 12.76 14.60
C LYS A 185 -29.64 14.29 14.45
N LYS A 186 -30.13 15.05 15.43
CA LYS A 186 -30.21 16.52 15.38
C LYS A 186 -28.95 17.21 15.92
N LYS A 187 -28.27 16.61 16.92
CA LYS A 187 -27.13 17.22 17.63
C LYS A 187 -25.80 16.75 17.20
N SER A 188 -25.63 15.43 16.97
CA SER A 188 -24.30 14.85 16.67
C SER A 188 -23.72 15.35 15.37
N TYR A 189 -22.42 15.65 15.44
CA TYR A 189 -21.61 16.09 14.31
C TYR A 189 -20.64 14.97 13.89
N ILE A 190 -20.68 14.63 12.61
CA ILE A 190 -19.92 13.51 12.03
C ILE A 190 -18.95 14.05 10.99
N ILE A 191 -17.70 13.67 11.08
CA ILE A 191 -16.66 13.99 10.10
C ILE A 191 -16.18 12.68 9.46
N ASP A 192 -15.97 12.68 8.14
CA ASP A 192 -15.33 11.59 7.41
C ASP A 192 -14.07 12.11 6.72
N ILE A 193 -12.93 11.47 7.02
CA ILE A 193 -11.62 11.85 6.50
C ILE A 193 -11.28 10.95 5.31
N GLY A 194 -10.85 11.56 4.17
CA GLY A 194 -10.73 10.86 2.91
C GLY A 194 -12.10 10.42 2.41
N SER A 195 -13.07 11.34 2.49
CA SER A 195 -14.51 11.03 2.32
C SER A 195 -14.88 10.59 0.91
N ASN A 196 -13.94 10.64 -0.04
CA ASN A 196 -14.15 10.27 -1.44
C ASN A 196 -15.38 11.03 -2.00
N ASP A 197 -16.29 10.38 -2.66
CA ASP A 197 -17.53 10.97 -3.19
C ASP A 197 -18.70 10.99 -2.18
N GLY A 198 -18.38 10.87 -0.89
CA GLY A 198 -19.32 10.95 0.23
C GLY A 198 -20.00 9.62 0.58
N VAL A 199 -19.50 8.50 0.11
CA VAL A 199 -20.10 7.18 0.25
C VAL A 199 -20.36 6.78 1.71
N ALA A 200 -19.50 7.14 2.66
CA ALA A 200 -19.66 6.83 4.08
C ALA A 200 -20.61 7.82 4.78
N LEU A 201 -20.72 9.06 4.30
CA LEU A 201 -21.60 10.09 4.91
C LEU A 201 -23.04 10.04 4.40
N LYS A 202 -23.27 9.59 3.16
CA LYS A 202 -24.62 9.48 2.60
C LYS A 202 -25.58 8.67 3.48
N PRO A 203 -25.20 7.48 4.02
CA PRO A 203 -26.06 6.72 4.93
C PRO A 203 -26.47 7.48 6.19
N PHE A 204 -25.61 8.34 6.75
CA PHE A 204 -25.99 9.17 7.90
C PHE A 204 -27.02 10.23 7.52
N LEU A 205 -26.88 10.87 6.36
CA LEU A 205 -27.90 11.79 5.86
C LEU A 205 -29.24 11.08 5.65
N ASP A 206 -29.23 9.87 5.10
CA ASP A 206 -30.43 9.05 4.88
C ASP A 206 -31.09 8.61 6.20
N LEU A 207 -30.29 8.43 7.26
CA LEU A 207 -30.79 8.19 8.62
C LEU A 207 -31.35 9.46 9.28
N GLY A 208 -31.23 10.64 8.66
CA GLY A 208 -31.73 11.92 9.15
C GLY A 208 -30.74 12.75 9.98
N PHE A 209 -29.43 12.45 9.94
CA PHE A 209 -28.44 13.31 10.56
C PHE A 209 -28.30 14.63 9.79
N LYS A 210 -28.15 15.74 10.51
CA LYS A 210 -28.11 17.09 9.93
C LYS A 210 -26.71 17.68 9.85
N LYS A 211 -25.74 17.15 10.59
CA LYS A 211 -24.40 17.73 10.73
C LYS A 211 -23.35 16.71 10.30
N VAL A 212 -23.03 16.71 9.01
CA VAL A 212 -21.97 15.88 8.44
C VAL A 212 -20.98 16.76 7.68
N LEU A 213 -19.71 16.34 7.64
CA LEU A 213 -18.64 16.98 6.87
C LEU A 213 -17.68 15.95 6.31
N GLY A 214 -17.46 15.97 5.02
CA GLY A 214 -16.35 15.27 4.37
C GLY A 214 -15.09 16.12 4.32
N ILE A 215 -13.93 15.49 4.41
CA ILE A 215 -12.61 16.08 4.16
C ILE A 215 -11.98 15.25 3.05
N GLU A 216 -11.78 15.85 1.85
CA GLU A 216 -11.33 15.10 0.67
C GLU A 216 -10.30 15.91 -0.13
N PRO A 217 -9.05 15.41 -0.28
CA PRO A 217 -8.02 16.11 -1.06
C PRO A 217 -8.26 16.07 -2.56
N ALA A 218 -8.91 15.02 -3.09
CA ALA A 218 -9.18 14.88 -4.52
C ALA A 218 -10.28 15.86 -4.97
N THR A 219 -9.88 16.85 -5.74
CA THR A 219 -10.80 17.94 -6.18
C THR A 219 -11.98 17.42 -6.99
N ASN A 220 -11.76 16.42 -7.85
CA ASN A 220 -12.82 15.79 -8.64
C ASN A 220 -13.86 15.08 -7.74
N LEU A 221 -13.41 14.38 -6.71
CA LEU A 221 -14.31 13.65 -5.79
C LEU A 221 -15.05 14.58 -4.83
N ALA A 222 -14.35 15.57 -4.26
CA ALA A 222 -14.99 16.59 -3.42
C ALA A 222 -16.10 17.34 -4.18
N LYS A 223 -15.90 17.66 -5.47
CA LYS A 223 -16.94 18.25 -6.33
C LYS A 223 -18.15 17.31 -6.49
N ILE A 224 -17.93 16.02 -6.68
CA ILE A 224 -19.00 15.03 -6.79
C ILE A 224 -19.79 14.95 -5.49
N ALA A 225 -19.13 14.86 -4.33
CA ALA A 225 -19.78 14.81 -3.02
C ALA A 225 -20.64 16.06 -2.76
N ASN A 226 -20.08 17.26 -3.01
CA ASN A 226 -20.82 18.51 -2.86
C ASN A 226 -22.05 18.59 -3.79
N LYS A 227 -21.96 18.14 -5.04
CA LYS A 227 -23.11 18.04 -5.95
C LYS A 227 -24.19 17.09 -5.46
N LYS A 228 -23.84 16.05 -4.69
CA LYS A 228 -24.77 15.13 -4.03
C LYS A 228 -25.36 15.71 -2.71
N GLY A 229 -25.09 16.97 -2.37
CA GLY A 229 -25.53 17.60 -1.12
C GLY A 229 -24.73 17.19 0.11
N ILE A 230 -23.57 16.56 -0.04
CA ILE A 230 -22.68 16.16 1.06
C ILE A 230 -21.62 17.23 1.22
N LYS A 231 -21.78 18.10 2.23
CA LYS A 231 -20.80 19.16 2.52
C LYS A 231 -19.40 18.57 2.66
N THR A 232 -18.47 18.97 1.78
CA THR A 232 -17.11 18.43 1.73
C THR A 232 -16.09 19.56 1.62
N PHE A 233 -15.13 19.59 2.55
CA PHE A 233 -13.95 20.45 2.50
C PHE A 233 -12.94 19.82 1.55
N ASN A 234 -12.54 20.55 0.50
CA ASN A 234 -11.52 20.08 -0.44
C ASN A 234 -10.12 20.42 0.08
N GLY A 235 -9.42 19.44 0.58
CA GLY A 235 -8.06 19.54 1.10
C GLY A 235 -7.65 18.38 1.99
N PHE A 236 -6.38 18.34 2.34
CA PHE A 236 -5.84 17.38 3.30
C PHE A 236 -6.18 17.78 4.74
N LEU A 237 -6.30 16.79 5.63
CA LEU A 237 -6.36 17.01 7.08
C LEU A 237 -4.96 17.34 7.60
N GLU A 238 -4.65 18.62 7.69
CA GLU A 238 -3.37 19.19 8.15
C GLU A 238 -3.64 20.31 9.15
N LYS A 239 -2.70 20.59 10.07
CA LYS A 239 -2.81 21.65 11.10
C LYS A 239 -3.23 23.01 10.53
N LYS A 240 -2.67 23.40 9.38
CA LYS A 240 -2.99 24.66 8.70
C LYS A 240 -4.46 24.80 8.26
N ASN A 241 -5.14 23.66 8.06
CA ASN A 241 -6.54 23.63 7.63
C ASN A 241 -7.54 23.53 8.78
N LEU A 242 -7.11 23.20 10.01
CA LEU A 242 -7.99 23.00 11.17
C LEU A 242 -8.88 24.22 11.50
N LYS A 243 -8.36 25.45 11.29
CA LYS A 243 -9.12 26.69 11.51
C LYS A 243 -10.37 26.81 10.63
N LYS A 244 -10.42 26.09 9.50
CA LYS A 244 -11.55 26.07 8.56
C LYS A 244 -12.56 24.97 8.87
N ILE A 245 -12.29 24.10 9.85
CA ILE A 245 -13.10 22.93 10.18
C ILE A 245 -13.66 23.12 11.58
N LYS A 246 -14.99 22.96 11.71
CA LYS A 246 -15.65 23.03 13.01
C LYS A 246 -15.21 21.89 13.91
N LYS A 247 -14.82 22.22 15.15
CA LYS A 247 -14.45 21.25 16.20
C LYS A 247 -15.69 20.63 16.88
N ASN A 248 -15.45 19.73 17.82
CA ASN A 248 -16.41 19.01 18.63
C ASN A 248 -17.23 17.97 17.85
N ALA A 249 -16.55 17.19 17.00
CA ALA A 249 -17.15 16.05 16.34
C ALA A 249 -17.47 14.92 17.35
N ASP A 250 -18.67 14.36 17.27
CA ASP A 250 -19.07 13.20 18.09
C ASP A 250 -18.57 11.89 17.47
N LEU A 251 -18.41 11.88 16.15
CA LEU A 251 -17.86 10.76 15.39
C LEU A 251 -16.91 11.26 14.31
N ILE A 252 -15.72 10.70 14.27
CA ILE A 252 -14.78 10.89 13.16
C ILE A 252 -14.51 9.53 12.52
N LEU A 253 -14.73 9.45 11.22
CA LEU A 253 -14.45 8.28 10.41
C LEU A 253 -13.14 8.48 9.66
N ALA A 254 -12.36 7.40 9.50
CA ALA A 254 -11.17 7.35 8.65
C ALA A 254 -11.05 5.94 8.06
N SER A 255 -11.85 5.68 7.01
CA SER A 255 -11.92 4.35 6.39
C SER A 255 -10.99 4.26 5.19
N ASN A 256 -10.00 3.38 5.26
CA ASN A 256 -8.97 3.16 4.23
C ASN A 256 -8.18 4.43 3.86
N VAL A 257 -7.96 5.32 4.82
CA VAL A 257 -7.21 6.56 4.64
C VAL A 257 -6.06 6.71 5.64
N PHE A 258 -6.16 6.12 6.84
CA PHE A 258 -5.13 6.26 7.86
C PHE A 258 -3.80 5.61 7.46
N ALA A 259 -3.84 4.53 6.67
CA ALA A 259 -2.67 3.91 6.06
C ALA A 259 -2.00 4.78 4.99
N HIS A 260 -2.74 5.75 4.41
CA HIS A 260 -2.29 6.63 3.33
C HIS A 260 -1.65 7.94 3.83
N SER A 261 -1.41 8.07 5.13
CA SER A 261 -0.75 9.26 5.67
C SER A 261 0.74 9.02 5.91
N ASP A 262 1.57 9.86 5.31
CA ASP A 262 2.99 9.95 5.67
C ASP A 262 3.18 10.69 7.00
N LYS A 263 2.32 11.68 7.28
CA LYS A 263 2.33 12.50 8.49
C LYS A 263 1.36 11.97 9.55
N LEU A 264 1.57 10.72 9.99
CA LEU A 264 0.67 10.02 10.91
C LEU A 264 0.39 10.79 12.20
N LYS A 265 1.43 11.34 12.82
CA LYS A 265 1.29 12.06 14.10
C LYS A 265 0.45 13.31 13.92
N GLU A 266 0.72 14.11 12.87
CA GLU A 266 -0.06 15.30 12.57
C GLU A 266 -1.53 14.94 12.29
N MET A 267 -1.79 13.89 11.51
CA MET A 267 -3.13 13.42 11.22
C MET A 267 -3.88 13.00 12.49
N ALA A 268 -3.25 12.24 13.38
CA ALA A 268 -3.83 11.81 14.65
C ALA A 268 -4.12 13.01 15.58
N GLU A 269 -3.18 13.94 15.71
CA GLU A 269 -3.37 15.18 16.47
C GLU A 269 -4.54 15.99 15.93
N CYS A 270 -4.64 16.15 14.61
CA CYS A 270 -5.77 16.84 13.97
C CYS A 270 -7.10 16.15 14.24
N MET A 271 -7.17 14.81 14.12
CA MET A 271 -8.39 14.07 14.46
C MET A 271 -8.78 14.24 15.94
N LEU A 272 -7.80 14.14 16.83
CA LEU A 272 -8.03 14.32 18.25
C LEU A 272 -8.44 15.76 18.60
N ASP A 273 -7.90 16.78 17.92
CA ASP A 273 -8.29 18.18 18.13
C ASP A 273 -9.71 18.48 17.65
N LEU A 274 -10.15 17.85 16.57
CA LEU A 274 -11.52 17.96 16.08
C LEU A 274 -12.54 17.20 16.94
N LEU A 275 -12.11 16.19 17.70
CA LEU A 275 -12.99 15.31 18.47
C LEU A 275 -13.53 15.98 19.72
N SER A 276 -14.81 15.81 20.01
CA SER A 276 -15.42 16.20 21.31
C SER A 276 -14.90 15.32 22.45
N LYS A 277 -15.07 15.78 23.71
CA LYS A 277 -14.66 15.02 24.91
C LYS A 277 -15.23 13.60 24.97
N LYS A 278 -16.48 13.41 24.52
CA LYS A 278 -17.18 12.10 24.50
C LYS A 278 -17.15 11.43 23.13
N GLY A 279 -16.56 12.08 22.13
CA GLY A 279 -16.52 11.61 20.76
C GLY A 279 -15.72 10.32 20.58
N THR A 280 -15.92 9.68 19.45
CA THR A 280 -15.23 8.45 19.04
C THR A 280 -14.61 8.64 17.67
N ILE A 281 -13.37 8.23 17.51
CA ILE A 281 -12.74 8.05 16.20
C ILE A 281 -12.90 6.57 15.82
N VAL A 282 -13.37 6.30 14.60
CA VAL A 282 -13.41 4.97 14.02
C VAL A 282 -12.49 4.93 12.83
N ILE A 283 -11.48 4.07 12.91
CA ILE A 283 -10.50 3.87 11.84
C ILE A 283 -10.67 2.47 11.28
N GLU A 284 -10.74 2.37 9.96
CA GLU A 284 -10.73 1.11 9.25
C GLU A 284 -9.52 1.07 8.33
N VAL A 285 -8.70 0.04 8.47
CA VAL A 285 -7.46 -0.14 7.70
C VAL A 285 -7.32 -1.60 7.31
N GLN A 286 -6.55 -1.85 6.26
CA GLN A 286 -6.17 -3.21 5.90
C GLN A 286 -5.43 -3.87 7.07
N TYR A 287 -5.77 -5.12 7.37
CA TYR A 287 -5.22 -5.83 8.51
C TYR A 287 -3.92 -6.54 8.14
N LEU A 288 -2.80 -6.08 8.71
CA LEU A 288 -1.47 -6.62 8.43
C LEU A 288 -1.38 -8.14 8.66
N MET A 289 -2.00 -8.65 9.74
CA MET A 289 -1.97 -10.09 10.02
C MET A 289 -2.57 -10.91 8.88
N ASN A 290 -3.67 -10.44 8.25
CA ASN A 290 -4.23 -11.10 7.07
C ASN A 290 -3.29 -11.00 5.87
N THR A 291 -2.66 -9.84 5.64
CA THR A 291 -1.67 -9.67 4.57
C THR A 291 -0.52 -10.69 4.69
N LEU A 292 0.00 -10.88 5.92
CA LEU A 292 1.08 -11.84 6.18
C LEU A 292 0.61 -13.29 6.04
N LYS A 293 -0.59 -13.61 6.53
CA LYS A 293 -1.17 -14.95 6.51
C LYS A 293 -1.54 -15.40 5.09
N ASP A 294 -2.24 -14.52 4.36
CA ASP A 294 -2.82 -14.82 3.05
C ASP A 294 -1.88 -14.44 1.90
N LEU A 295 -0.65 -14.00 2.22
CA LEU A 295 0.40 -13.63 1.27
C LEU A 295 -0.07 -12.61 0.22
N THR A 296 -0.90 -11.63 0.62
CA THR A 296 -1.46 -10.63 -0.27
C THR A 296 -0.51 -9.44 -0.47
N PHE A 297 0.68 -9.73 -0.97
CA PHE A 297 1.75 -8.76 -1.19
C PHE A 297 1.38 -7.66 -2.20
N ASP A 298 0.45 -7.91 -3.09
CA ASP A 298 -0.06 -6.98 -4.08
C ASP A 298 -0.84 -5.79 -3.47
N ASN A 299 -1.15 -5.87 -2.18
CA ASN A 299 -1.60 -4.73 -1.38
C ASN A 299 -0.48 -3.74 -1.03
N ILE A 300 0.78 -4.09 -1.31
CA ILE A 300 1.94 -3.23 -1.12
C ILE A 300 2.07 -2.35 -2.36
N TYR A 301 1.75 -1.06 -2.25
CA TYR A 301 1.94 -0.02 -3.26
C TYR A 301 2.04 1.36 -2.60
N HIS A 302 2.58 2.34 -3.31
CA HIS A 302 3.04 3.60 -2.73
C HIS A 302 1.98 4.45 -2.02
N GLU A 303 0.71 4.20 -2.26
CA GLU A 303 -0.39 4.87 -1.54
C GLU A 303 -0.54 4.35 -0.10
N HIS A 304 -0.09 3.13 0.20
CA HIS A 304 -0.14 2.51 1.53
C HIS A 304 1.18 2.72 2.27
N TYR A 305 1.40 3.90 2.85
CA TYR A 305 2.64 4.18 3.59
C TYR A 305 2.83 3.30 4.82
N ASN A 306 1.74 2.78 5.41
CA ASN A 306 1.74 2.01 6.64
C ASN A 306 0.84 0.78 6.56
N TYR A 307 1.27 -0.30 7.22
CA TYR A 307 0.58 -1.58 7.32
C TYR A 307 0.33 -1.88 8.79
N TRP A 308 -0.93 -1.92 9.17
CA TRP A 308 -1.33 -1.87 10.57
C TRP A 308 -1.74 -3.23 11.13
N SER A 309 -1.18 -3.57 12.31
CA SER A 309 -1.74 -4.53 13.25
C SER A 309 -2.44 -3.79 14.39
N LEU A 310 -3.26 -4.47 15.18
CA LEU A 310 -3.83 -3.88 16.38
C LEU A 310 -2.74 -3.51 17.39
N THR A 311 -1.72 -4.37 17.53
CA THR A 311 -0.52 -4.10 18.36
C THR A 311 0.13 -2.76 18.00
N SER A 312 0.41 -2.53 16.72
CA SER A 312 1.05 -1.28 16.29
C SER A 312 0.14 -0.06 16.46
N LEU A 313 -1.18 -0.20 16.24
CA LEU A 313 -2.15 0.87 16.48
C LEU A 313 -2.29 1.22 17.97
N VAL A 314 -2.29 0.23 18.86
CA VAL A 314 -2.30 0.46 20.32
C VAL A 314 -1.05 1.23 20.73
N ASN A 315 0.14 0.80 20.27
CA ASN A 315 1.40 1.50 20.53
C ASN A 315 1.39 2.93 19.99
N PHE A 316 0.78 3.14 18.82
CA PHE A 316 0.65 4.46 18.21
C PHE A 316 -0.28 5.39 19.03
N PHE A 317 -1.51 4.98 19.33
CA PHE A 317 -2.47 5.84 20.02
C PHE A 317 -2.13 6.10 21.48
N ASN A 318 -1.39 5.20 22.14
CA ASN A 318 -0.88 5.42 23.49
C ASN A 318 0.02 6.68 23.59
N GLN A 319 0.71 7.07 22.51
CA GLN A 319 1.54 8.29 22.48
C GLN A 319 0.72 9.58 22.62
N PHE A 320 -0.59 9.54 22.28
CA PHE A 320 -1.50 10.69 22.33
C PHE A 320 -2.48 10.65 23.52
N ASN A 321 -2.22 9.80 24.50
CA ASN A 321 -3.14 9.56 25.61
C ASN A 321 -4.56 9.16 25.15
N ALA A 322 -4.67 8.57 23.98
CA ALA A 322 -5.91 8.02 23.42
C ALA A 322 -5.92 6.49 23.55
N LYS A 323 -7.13 5.93 23.75
CA LYS A 323 -7.29 4.49 23.98
C LYS A 323 -8.14 3.85 22.89
N ILE A 324 -7.65 2.76 22.33
CA ILE A 324 -8.47 1.85 21.53
C ILE A 324 -9.30 1.02 22.50
N PHE A 325 -10.60 1.21 22.49
CA PHE A 325 -11.49 0.54 23.44
C PHE A 325 -12.28 -0.62 22.83
N LYS A 326 -12.38 -0.70 21.50
CA LYS A 326 -13.04 -1.79 20.77
C LYS A 326 -12.32 -2.04 19.45
N SER A 327 -12.29 -3.31 19.00
CA SER A 327 -11.76 -3.70 17.69
C SER A 327 -12.66 -4.73 17.02
N GLU A 328 -12.71 -4.70 15.68
CA GLU A 328 -13.52 -5.62 14.87
C GLU A 328 -12.72 -6.04 13.63
N LYS A 329 -12.89 -7.30 13.21
CA LYS A 329 -12.48 -7.76 11.87
C LYS A 329 -13.64 -7.47 10.91
N VAL A 330 -13.34 -6.96 9.73
CA VAL A 330 -14.31 -6.57 8.72
C VAL A 330 -13.92 -7.18 7.37
N ASP A 331 -14.90 -7.79 6.69
CA ASP A 331 -14.68 -8.48 5.41
C ASP A 331 -14.70 -7.51 4.23
N THR A 332 -13.80 -6.53 4.25
CA THR A 332 -13.57 -5.61 3.14
C THR A 332 -12.11 -5.68 2.71
N HIS A 333 -11.82 -5.47 1.43
CA HIS A 333 -10.46 -5.45 0.87
C HIS A 333 -9.58 -6.69 1.14
N GLY A 334 -10.16 -7.85 1.39
CA GLY A 334 -9.42 -9.06 1.78
C GLY A 334 -9.16 -9.14 3.28
N GLY A 335 -9.98 -8.46 4.08
CA GLY A 335 -9.93 -8.42 5.53
C GLY A 335 -9.31 -7.14 6.08
N SER A 336 -10.16 -6.38 6.77
CA SER A 336 -9.80 -5.09 7.41
C SER A 336 -9.90 -5.18 8.92
N LEU A 337 -9.14 -4.32 9.58
CA LEU A 337 -9.19 -4.06 11.00
C LEU A 337 -9.93 -2.74 11.22
N ARG A 338 -11.01 -2.76 12.01
CA ARG A 338 -11.71 -1.58 12.47
C ARG A 338 -11.46 -1.37 13.96
N ILE A 339 -11.04 -0.17 14.33
CA ILE A 339 -10.78 0.21 15.73
C ILE A 339 -11.62 1.41 16.13
N PHE A 340 -11.96 1.47 17.41
CA PHE A 340 -12.67 2.57 18.04
C PHE A 340 -11.79 3.22 19.09
N VAL A 341 -11.54 4.53 18.93
CA VAL A 341 -10.58 5.28 19.74
C VAL A 341 -11.29 6.40 20.48
N LYS A 342 -10.92 6.63 21.74
CA LYS A 342 -11.36 7.76 22.58
C LYS A 342 -10.18 8.47 23.24
N LYS A 343 -10.36 9.76 23.54
CA LYS A 343 -9.44 10.54 24.39
C LYS A 343 -9.51 10.16 25.87
N ASP A 344 -10.56 9.44 26.29
CA ASP A 344 -10.79 9.09 27.68
C ASP A 344 -9.88 7.92 28.10
N LYS A 345 -8.93 8.21 29.02
CA LYS A 345 -8.04 7.20 29.58
C LYS A 345 -8.78 6.16 30.46
N LYS A 346 -9.95 6.49 30.98
CA LYS A 346 -10.76 5.64 31.87
C LYS A 346 -11.77 4.79 31.10
N VAL A 347 -11.81 4.88 29.76
CA VAL A 347 -12.73 4.09 28.96
C VAL A 347 -12.47 2.58 29.19
N LYS A 348 -13.56 1.84 29.46
CA LYS A 348 -13.49 0.38 29.61
C LYS A 348 -13.12 -0.27 28.28
N ILE A 349 -12.05 -1.03 28.28
CA ILE A 349 -11.57 -1.77 27.11
C ILE A 349 -12.41 -3.03 26.94
N ASP A 350 -13.02 -3.17 25.78
CA ASP A 350 -13.82 -4.32 25.36
C ASP A 350 -12.94 -5.58 25.23
N SER A 351 -13.54 -6.75 25.45
CA SER A 351 -12.85 -8.05 25.32
C SER A 351 -12.30 -8.31 23.92
N SER A 352 -12.92 -7.71 22.89
CA SER A 352 -12.48 -7.84 21.49
C SER A 352 -11.04 -7.36 21.29
N VAL A 353 -10.62 -6.30 21.98
CA VAL A 353 -9.23 -5.79 21.91
C VAL A 353 -8.27 -6.80 22.50
N ARG A 354 -8.56 -7.30 23.71
CA ARG A 354 -7.69 -8.30 24.38
C ARG A 354 -7.58 -9.58 23.58
N LYS A 355 -8.71 -10.08 23.07
CA LYS A 355 -8.74 -11.30 22.24
C LYS A 355 -7.87 -11.12 20.98
N MET A 356 -8.06 -10.02 20.26
CA MET A 356 -7.33 -9.78 19.02
C MET A 356 -5.83 -9.56 19.24
N LEU A 357 -5.42 -8.87 20.32
CA LEU A 357 -4.01 -8.74 20.69
C LEU A 357 -3.38 -10.10 21.01
N LYS A 358 -4.11 -11.00 21.68
CA LYS A 358 -3.64 -12.37 21.93
C LYS A 358 -3.52 -13.18 20.64
N ASP A 359 -4.48 -13.03 19.71
CA ASP A 359 -4.42 -13.69 18.39
C ASP A 359 -3.18 -13.21 17.61
N GLU A 360 -2.86 -11.91 17.65
CA GLU A 360 -1.66 -11.33 17.02
C GLU A 360 -0.36 -11.81 17.68
N GLU A 361 -0.35 -11.93 18.99
CA GLU A 361 0.81 -12.44 19.75
C GLU A 361 1.07 -13.91 19.39
N ASN A 362 0.03 -14.75 19.38
CA ASN A 362 0.13 -16.16 18.98
C ASN A 362 0.56 -16.32 17.52
N PHE A 363 0.21 -15.39 16.64
CA PHE A 363 0.66 -15.36 15.25
C PHE A 363 2.12 -14.93 15.09
N GLY A 364 2.70 -14.25 16.07
CA GLY A 364 4.06 -13.73 16.02
C GLY A 364 4.19 -12.33 15.42
N ILE A 365 3.17 -11.46 15.56
CA ILE A 365 3.22 -10.07 15.07
C ILE A 365 4.38 -9.27 15.67
N LYS A 366 4.86 -9.62 16.85
CA LYS A 366 6.01 -8.99 17.51
C LYS A 366 7.36 -9.64 17.14
N ASP A 367 7.34 -10.74 16.43
CA ASP A 367 8.55 -11.47 16.04
C ASP A 367 8.93 -11.18 14.59
N PHE A 368 10.13 -10.63 14.39
CA PHE A 368 10.63 -10.32 13.05
C PHE A 368 10.78 -11.57 12.16
N LYS A 369 10.95 -12.76 12.72
CA LYS A 369 11.03 -14.02 11.97
C LYS A 369 9.77 -14.25 11.12
N THR A 370 8.58 -13.92 11.64
CA THR A 370 7.31 -13.98 10.90
C THR A 370 7.37 -13.18 9.60
N TYR A 371 7.97 -12.01 9.65
CA TYR A 371 8.12 -11.11 8.51
C TYR A 371 9.19 -11.59 7.52
N GLN A 372 10.28 -12.15 8.02
CA GLN A 372 11.31 -12.75 7.16
C GLN A 372 10.75 -13.94 6.36
N GLU A 373 9.94 -14.78 7.00
CA GLU A 373 9.28 -15.91 6.35
C GLU A 373 8.27 -15.44 5.30
N PHE A 374 7.52 -14.40 5.59
CA PHE A 374 6.66 -13.76 4.59
C PHE A 374 7.47 -13.32 3.37
N GLY A 375 8.56 -12.55 3.57
CA GLY A 375 9.41 -12.10 2.46
C GLY A 375 9.93 -13.25 1.60
N LYS A 376 10.42 -14.33 2.21
CA LYS A 376 10.88 -15.55 1.50
C LYS A 376 9.75 -16.17 0.66
N LYS A 377 8.54 -16.29 1.22
CA LYS A 377 7.38 -16.85 0.51
C LYS A 377 6.97 -15.99 -0.69
N ILE A 378 7.05 -14.65 -0.58
CA ILE A 378 6.73 -13.75 -1.69
C ILE A 378 7.69 -13.93 -2.86
N TYR A 379 9.00 -14.08 -2.61
CA TYR A 379 9.94 -14.37 -3.70
C TYR A 379 9.68 -15.75 -4.33
N LYS A 380 9.28 -16.74 -3.54
CA LYS A 380 8.88 -18.04 -4.07
C LYS A 380 7.62 -17.99 -4.94
N ILE A 381 6.63 -17.18 -4.54
CA ILE A 381 5.46 -16.88 -5.37
C ILE A 381 5.89 -16.33 -6.73
N ARG A 382 6.81 -15.37 -6.77
CA ARG A 382 7.31 -14.82 -8.03
C ARG A 382 7.89 -15.89 -8.96
N GLU A 383 8.73 -16.77 -8.44
CA GLU A 383 9.29 -17.89 -9.20
C GLU A 383 8.21 -18.81 -9.76
N ASN A 384 7.22 -19.16 -8.93
CA ASN A 384 6.12 -20.03 -9.32
C ASN A 384 5.27 -19.41 -10.42
N VAL A 385 4.90 -18.13 -10.29
CA VAL A 385 4.13 -17.40 -11.28
C VAL A 385 4.86 -17.37 -12.63
N LEU A 386 6.14 -17.03 -12.66
CA LEU A 386 6.94 -16.99 -13.90
C LEU A 386 6.99 -18.36 -14.58
N ARG A 387 7.19 -19.43 -13.80
CA ARG A 387 7.19 -20.81 -14.32
C ARG A 387 5.84 -21.21 -14.90
N ASN A 388 4.74 -20.89 -14.18
CA ASN A 388 3.39 -21.25 -14.61
C ASN A 388 2.95 -20.44 -15.84
N PHE A 389 3.32 -19.15 -15.94
CA PHE A 389 3.11 -18.39 -17.17
C PHE A 389 3.81 -19.00 -18.37
N LYS A 390 5.07 -19.49 -18.22
CA LYS A 390 5.78 -20.18 -19.30
C LYS A 390 5.01 -21.40 -19.77
N LYS A 391 4.53 -22.26 -18.87
CA LYS A 391 3.72 -23.45 -19.19
C LYS A 391 2.43 -23.10 -19.96
N ILE A 392 1.75 -21.97 -19.60
CA ILE A 392 0.53 -21.54 -20.28
C ILE A 392 0.84 -21.08 -21.69
N LYS A 393 1.94 -20.35 -21.89
CA LYS A 393 2.38 -19.88 -23.21
C LYS A 393 2.78 -21.00 -24.16
N GLU A 394 3.41 -22.05 -23.66
CA GLU A 394 3.77 -23.24 -24.45
C GLU A 394 2.53 -23.91 -25.08
N LYS A 395 1.35 -23.70 -24.50
CA LYS A 395 0.08 -24.17 -25.08
C LYS A 395 -0.53 -23.25 -26.14
N ASN A 396 0.21 -22.25 -26.64
CA ASN A 396 -0.21 -21.25 -27.64
C ASN A 396 -1.54 -20.52 -27.36
N LYS A 397 -1.94 -20.38 -26.10
CA LYS A 397 -3.14 -19.65 -25.70
C LYS A 397 -2.85 -18.18 -25.47
N LYS A 398 -3.66 -17.32 -26.07
CA LYS A 398 -3.65 -15.89 -25.75
C LYS A 398 -4.16 -15.67 -24.32
N ILE A 399 -3.45 -14.81 -23.57
CA ILE A 399 -3.85 -14.43 -22.21
C ILE A 399 -4.33 -13.00 -22.25
N ILE A 400 -5.54 -12.77 -21.77
CA ILE A 400 -6.14 -11.45 -21.60
C ILE A 400 -6.35 -11.24 -20.11
N GLY A 401 -5.82 -10.13 -19.56
CA GLY A 401 -6.07 -9.77 -18.17
C GLY A 401 -7.51 -9.28 -17.96
N PHE A 402 -8.08 -9.51 -16.79
CA PHE A 402 -9.37 -8.97 -16.39
C PHE A 402 -9.25 -8.18 -15.08
N GLY A 403 -9.56 -6.86 -15.16
CA GLY A 403 -9.43 -5.90 -14.08
C GLY A 403 -8.06 -5.24 -13.98
N ALA A 404 -8.03 -3.93 -13.85
CA ALA A 404 -6.83 -3.11 -13.69
C ALA A 404 -6.83 -2.33 -12.35
N PRO A 405 -6.96 -3.01 -11.18
CA PRO A 405 -6.80 -2.36 -9.88
C PRO A 405 -5.32 -2.03 -9.61
N ALA A 406 -5.04 -1.17 -8.62
CA ALA A 406 -3.67 -0.86 -8.17
C ALA A 406 -2.85 -2.13 -7.88
N LYS A 407 -3.48 -3.14 -7.26
CA LYS A 407 -2.88 -4.46 -6.98
C LYS A 407 -2.32 -5.15 -8.23
N ALA A 408 -3.04 -5.07 -9.35
CA ALA A 408 -2.59 -5.64 -10.62
C ALA A 408 -1.31 -4.96 -11.11
N THR A 409 -1.20 -3.64 -10.98
CA THR A 409 0.03 -2.92 -11.33
C THR A 409 1.21 -3.42 -10.51
N THR A 410 1.04 -3.54 -9.19
CA THR A 410 2.09 -4.07 -8.31
C THR A 410 2.50 -5.49 -8.70
N ALA A 411 1.53 -6.40 -8.83
CA ALA A 411 1.80 -7.80 -9.13
C ALA A 411 2.50 -7.97 -10.48
N LEU A 412 1.99 -7.35 -11.54
CA LEU A 412 2.54 -7.47 -12.89
C LEU A 412 3.98 -6.91 -12.98
N ASN A 413 4.24 -5.76 -12.35
CA ASN A 413 5.59 -5.20 -12.29
C ASN A 413 6.54 -6.06 -11.46
N PHE A 414 6.09 -6.57 -10.30
CA PHE A 414 6.92 -7.45 -9.47
C PHE A 414 7.25 -8.78 -10.16
N PHE A 415 6.32 -9.34 -10.89
CA PHE A 415 6.56 -10.55 -11.68
C PHE A 415 7.36 -10.28 -12.95
N GLY A 416 7.40 -9.04 -13.45
CA GLY A 416 8.05 -8.69 -14.71
C GLY A 416 7.25 -9.15 -15.93
N ILE A 417 5.92 -9.27 -15.80
CA ILE A 417 5.02 -9.71 -16.87
C ILE A 417 4.71 -8.53 -17.78
N THR A 418 5.13 -8.59 -19.03
CA THR A 418 4.97 -7.52 -20.02
C THR A 418 4.27 -8.01 -21.30
N LYS A 419 4.90 -8.96 -22.01
CA LYS A 419 4.43 -9.49 -23.30
C LYS A 419 3.56 -10.74 -23.15
N GLU A 420 3.44 -11.27 -21.94
CA GLU A 420 2.69 -12.47 -21.63
C GLU A 420 1.17 -12.23 -21.65
N ILE A 421 0.75 -10.97 -21.44
CA ILE A 421 -0.64 -10.53 -21.47
C ILE A 421 -0.81 -9.56 -22.65
N ASP A 422 -1.71 -9.86 -23.58
CA ASP A 422 -1.92 -9.05 -24.78
C ASP A 422 -2.54 -7.69 -24.44
N PHE A 423 -3.56 -7.69 -23.58
CA PHE A 423 -4.23 -6.51 -23.05
C PHE A 423 -5.03 -6.86 -21.80
N ILE A 424 -5.45 -5.84 -21.06
CA ILE A 424 -6.31 -6.00 -19.89
C ILE A 424 -7.67 -5.37 -20.19
N VAL A 425 -8.76 -6.08 -19.88
CA VAL A 425 -10.11 -5.52 -19.93
C VAL A 425 -10.54 -4.99 -18.57
N GLU A 426 -11.28 -3.87 -18.59
CA GLU A 426 -11.66 -3.16 -17.38
C GLU A 426 -13.11 -2.63 -17.52
N ASP A 427 -13.88 -2.67 -16.43
CA ASP A 427 -15.25 -2.17 -16.41
C ASP A 427 -15.32 -0.64 -16.28
N ASN A 428 -14.32 -0.03 -15.61
CA ASN A 428 -14.25 1.41 -15.45
C ASN A 428 -13.79 2.08 -16.77
N LYS A 429 -14.71 2.75 -17.45
CA LYS A 429 -14.45 3.45 -18.72
C LYS A 429 -13.35 4.51 -18.63
N LEU A 430 -13.12 5.10 -17.44
CA LEU A 430 -12.07 6.12 -17.23
C LEU A 430 -10.66 5.55 -17.38
N LYS A 431 -10.51 4.23 -17.33
CA LYS A 431 -9.22 3.53 -17.49
C LYS A 431 -8.98 3.06 -18.92
N HIS A 432 -10.01 3.03 -19.79
CA HIS A 432 -9.86 2.58 -21.18
C HIS A 432 -8.89 3.46 -21.95
N ASN A 433 -8.21 2.87 -22.93
CA ASN A 433 -7.21 3.49 -23.80
C ASN A 433 -6.00 4.06 -23.03
N LYS A 434 -5.75 3.53 -21.86
CA LYS A 434 -4.56 3.80 -21.04
C LYS A 434 -3.72 2.53 -20.93
N PHE A 435 -2.54 2.67 -20.32
CA PHE A 435 -1.61 1.55 -20.13
C PHE A 435 -1.27 1.42 -18.65
N ILE A 436 -1.06 0.17 -18.21
CA ILE A 436 -0.52 -0.11 -16.88
C ILE A 436 0.90 0.49 -16.80
N PRO A 437 1.20 1.34 -15.82
CA PRO A 437 2.53 1.93 -15.69
C PRO A 437 3.59 0.85 -15.40
N GLY A 438 4.81 1.06 -15.88
CA GLY A 438 5.91 0.10 -15.83
C GLY A 438 5.81 -0.95 -16.94
N VAL A 439 4.93 -1.93 -16.82
CA VAL A 439 4.76 -3.05 -17.78
C VAL A 439 4.11 -2.64 -19.10
N LYS A 440 3.45 -1.48 -19.18
CA LYS A 440 2.88 -0.90 -20.41
C LYS A 440 1.82 -1.75 -21.13
N ILE A 441 1.14 -2.63 -20.41
CA ILE A 441 0.04 -3.44 -20.96
C ILE A 441 -1.17 -2.53 -21.22
N PRO A 442 -1.79 -2.56 -22.42
CA PRO A 442 -2.93 -1.69 -22.74
C PRO A 442 -4.22 -2.12 -22.03
N ILE A 443 -5.02 -1.14 -21.61
CA ILE A 443 -6.33 -1.35 -20.98
C ILE A 443 -7.42 -1.06 -21.99
N LYS A 444 -8.30 -2.02 -22.21
CA LYS A 444 -9.33 -1.99 -23.25
C LYS A 444 -10.73 -2.26 -22.71
N ASN A 445 -11.73 -2.02 -23.55
CA ASN A 445 -13.11 -2.45 -23.30
C ASN A 445 -13.27 -3.97 -23.52
N LYS A 446 -14.21 -4.59 -22.80
CA LYS A 446 -14.53 -6.04 -22.92
C LYS A 446 -14.95 -6.45 -24.33
N SER A 447 -15.50 -5.54 -25.15
CA SER A 447 -15.84 -5.78 -26.56
C SER A 447 -14.66 -6.18 -27.44
N GLN A 448 -13.42 -5.99 -26.95
CA GLN A 448 -12.20 -6.40 -27.66
C GLN A 448 -11.89 -7.91 -27.52
N ILE A 449 -12.59 -8.62 -26.65
CA ILE A 449 -12.48 -10.08 -26.55
C ILE A 449 -13.30 -10.68 -27.70
N LYS A 450 -12.62 -11.23 -28.72
CA LYS A 450 -13.27 -11.78 -29.93
C LYS A 450 -13.35 -13.30 -29.92
N ASP A 451 -12.47 -13.96 -29.17
CA ASP A 451 -12.36 -15.42 -29.15
C ASP A 451 -12.58 -15.96 -27.73
N LYS A 452 -13.54 -16.85 -27.58
CA LYS A 452 -13.89 -17.49 -26.31
C LYS A 452 -12.84 -18.49 -25.82
N ASN A 453 -11.89 -18.89 -26.68
CA ASN A 453 -10.83 -19.81 -26.34
C ASN A 453 -9.66 -19.11 -25.64
N ASN A 454 -9.62 -17.78 -25.63
CA ASN A 454 -8.63 -17.01 -24.89
C ASN A 454 -8.73 -17.30 -23.38
N THR A 455 -7.60 -17.33 -22.70
CA THR A 455 -7.55 -17.42 -21.23
C THR A 455 -7.78 -16.04 -20.63
N LEU A 456 -8.83 -15.89 -19.83
CA LEU A 456 -9.08 -14.67 -19.04
C LEU A 456 -8.42 -14.80 -17.68
N LEU A 457 -7.28 -14.13 -17.49
CA LEU A 457 -6.56 -14.05 -16.23
C LEU A 457 -7.15 -12.94 -15.37
N VAL A 458 -7.87 -13.31 -14.32
CA VAL A 458 -8.48 -12.36 -13.39
C VAL A 458 -7.42 -11.83 -12.45
N LEU A 459 -7.06 -10.53 -12.63
CA LEU A 459 -6.09 -9.79 -11.83
C LEU A 459 -6.74 -9.21 -10.56
N ALA A 460 -8.04 -8.91 -10.62
CA ALA A 460 -8.84 -8.51 -9.46
C ALA A 460 -9.31 -9.74 -8.67
N TRP A 461 -8.38 -10.54 -8.18
CA TRP A 461 -8.56 -11.88 -7.62
C TRP A 461 -9.62 -11.98 -6.51
N ASN A 462 -9.78 -10.94 -5.70
CA ASN A 462 -10.78 -10.89 -4.63
C ASN A 462 -12.23 -10.82 -5.14
N PHE A 463 -12.44 -10.57 -6.43
CA PHE A 463 -13.75 -10.58 -7.12
C PHE A 463 -13.83 -11.71 -8.15
N TYR A 464 -12.96 -12.71 -8.08
CA TYR A 464 -12.85 -13.76 -9.09
C TYR A 464 -14.20 -14.45 -9.39
N ASN A 465 -14.92 -14.89 -8.36
CA ASN A 465 -16.17 -15.60 -8.52
C ASN A 465 -17.27 -14.74 -9.19
N ASP A 466 -17.37 -13.47 -8.78
CA ASP A 466 -18.32 -12.53 -9.36
C ASP A 466 -17.96 -12.20 -10.82
N ILE A 467 -16.67 -11.97 -11.08
CA ILE A 467 -16.18 -11.70 -12.44
C ILE A 467 -16.45 -12.90 -13.34
N LYS A 468 -16.12 -14.11 -12.94
CA LYS A 468 -16.37 -15.33 -13.69
C LYS A 468 -17.86 -15.54 -13.97
N LYS A 469 -18.72 -15.41 -12.96
CA LYS A 469 -20.18 -15.55 -13.10
C LYS A 469 -20.77 -14.53 -14.07
N ASN A 470 -20.41 -13.26 -13.94
CA ASN A 470 -21.00 -12.16 -14.71
C ASN A 470 -20.45 -12.06 -16.14
N ASN A 471 -19.34 -12.73 -16.45
CA ASN A 471 -18.65 -12.65 -17.74
C ASN A 471 -18.45 -14.03 -18.42
N SER A 472 -19.17 -15.05 -18.00
CA SER A 472 -19.08 -16.44 -18.52
C SER A 472 -19.26 -16.55 -20.05
N LYS A 473 -19.92 -15.58 -20.67
CA LYS A 473 -20.10 -15.51 -22.13
C LYS A 473 -18.85 -15.05 -22.89
N LEU A 474 -17.85 -14.45 -22.19
CA LEU A 474 -16.66 -13.88 -22.82
C LEU A 474 -15.55 -14.90 -23.05
N SER A 475 -15.46 -15.92 -22.20
CA SER A 475 -14.48 -16.99 -22.32
C SER A 475 -14.95 -18.27 -21.61
N ASN A 476 -14.44 -19.41 -22.10
CA ASN A 476 -14.58 -20.72 -21.45
C ASN A 476 -13.47 -20.97 -20.42
N ASN A 477 -12.39 -20.17 -20.45
CA ASN A 477 -11.18 -20.38 -19.64
C ASN A 477 -10.93 -19.18 -18.72
N PHE A 478 -11.39 -19.27 -17.48
CA PHE A 478 -11.06 -18.29 -16.44
C PHE A 478 -9.97 -18.84 -15.53
N LEU A 479 -8.95 -18.03 -15.25
CA LEU A 479 -7.86 -18.34 -14.36
C LEU A 479 -7.74 -17.22 -13.33
N ASN A 480 -7.61 -17.57 -12.05
CA ASN A 480 -7.30 -16.61 -11.02
C ASN A 480 -5.77 -16.42 -10.96
N ILE A 481 -5.29 -15.18 -10.89
CA ILE A 481 -3.84 -14.94 -10.75
C ILE A 481 -3.27 -15.65 -9.52
N LYS A 482 -4.05 -15.83 -8.46
CA LYS A 482 -3.68 -16.57 -7.26
C LYS A 482 -3.40 -18.06 -7.50
N ASP A 483 -4.03 -18.67 -8.51
CA ASP A 483 -3.79 -20.07 -8.86
C ASP A 483 -2.37 -20.28 -9.44
N LEU A 484 -1.73 -19.20 -9.94
CA LEU A 484 -0.36 -19.24 -10.45
C LEU A 484 0.70 -19.17 -9.36
N GLU A 485 0.33 -18.81 -8.13
CA GLU A 485 1.25 -18.62 -7.01
C GLU A 485 1.71 -19.96 -6.38
N SER A 486 0.96 -21.04 -6.61
CA SER A 486 1.29 -22.37 -6.10
C SER A 486 2.23 -23.15 -7.01
N ASN A 487 2.90 -24.16 -6.44
CA ASN A 487 3.63 -25.19 -7.19
C ASN A 487 2.59 -26.20 -7.73
N ASN A 488 2.09 -26.01 -8.93
CA ASN A 488 1.34 -27.04 -9.67
C ASN A 488 2.23 -27.67 -10.73
#